data_b7a090e0cf90aaa70499f7340c4afb3a
#
_entry.id   b7a090e0cf90aaa70499f7340c4afb3a
#
_cell.length_a   1.000
_cell.length_b   1.000
_cell.length_c   1.000
_cell.angle_alpha   90.00
_cell.angle_beta   90.00
_cell.angle_gamma   90.00
#
_symmetry.space_group_name_H-M   'P 1'
#
loop_
_entity.id
_entity.type
_entity.pdbx_description
1 polymer ?
#
loop_
_entity_poly.entity_id
_entity_poly.type
_entity_poly.pdbx_seq_one_letter_code
_entity_poly.pdbx_strand_id
1 'polypeptide(L)'
;MSSTRRTAIVAGVLFLVTEVAAIGGLALYRPLLSDAGYVLGPGADTQVFLGALCELVLALAVTGTGAVLYPVLRGRGEGAAVGYVCGRLLEAAVILVGIVSVLSVVTLRTRAESATGADGASLVTAGQALVAFHDWTFLFGPNFVLGANTLVLAGLMYTSRLVPRPLAVLGLVGGTLICASATAVLFGIYEQVSVAGSLAALPVFAWEVTLAVRLLAKGFDEGGGAGAGAGTGGGSGSAVGDRTAGAAAAAV
;
A
#
# COMPACT_ATOMS: atom_id res chain seq x y z
N MET A 1 -9.35 25.29 2.83
CA MET A 1 -9.36 23.82 3.08
C MET A 1 -8.40 23.56 4.23
N SER A 2 -8.81 22.80 5.24
CA SER A 2 -7.91 22.38 6.33
C SER A 2 -6.79 21.46 5.78
N SER A 3 -5.63 21.42 6.46
CA SER A 3 -4.52 20.54 6.10
C SER A 3 -4.98 19.06 6.01
N THR A 4 -5.77 18.62 7.00
CA THR A 4 -6.33 17.26 7.05
C THR A 4 -7.23 16.94 5.86
N ARG A 5 -8.01 17.91 5.36
CA ARG A 5 -8.85 17.72 4.18
C ARG A 5 -8.03 17.54 2.91
N ARG A 6 -6.95 18.31 2.75
CA ARG A 6 -6.02 18.13 1.61
C ARG A 6 -5.37 16.75 1.65
N THR A 7 -4.88 16.32 2.82
CA THR A 7 -4.32 14.99 3.02
C THR A 7 -5.32 13.88 2.62
N ALA A 8 -6.58 13.99 3.04
CA ALA A 8 -7.61 13.03 2.68
C ALA A 8 -7.84 12.96 1.16
N ILE A 9 -7.92 14.10 0.49
CA ILE A 9 -8.11 14.15 -0.97
C ILE A 9 -6.92 13.51 -1.69
N VAL A 10 -5.69 13.89 -1.32
CA VAL A 10 -4.50 13.34 -1.97
C VAL A 10 -4.39 11.84 -1.73
N ALA A 11 -4.63 11.37 -0.50
CA ALA A 11 -4.64 9.95 -0.20
C ALA A 11 -5.72 9.19 -1.01
N GLY A 12 -6.93 9.75 -1.10
CA GLY A 12 -8.00 9.14 -1.90
C GLY A 12 -7.67 9.05 -3.39
N VAL A 13 -7.06 10.10 -3.97
CA VAL A 13 -6.58 10.07 -5.36
C VAL A 13 -5.50 8.99 -5.54
N LEU A 14 -4.51 8.94 -4.62
CA LEU A 14 -3.44 7.95 -4.70
C LEU A 14 -3.96 6.52 -4.63
N PHE A 15 -4.93 6.21 -3.75
CA PHE A 15 -5.57 4.88 -3.73
C PHE A 15 -6.27 4.53 -5.03
N LEU A 16 -6.98 5.47 -5.67
CA LEU A 16 -7.57 5.19 -6.99
C LEU A 16 -6.51 5.00 -8.07
N VAL A 17 -5.41 5.75 -8.01
CA VAL A 17 -4.29 5.58 -8.94
C VAL A 17 -3.63 4.21 -8.75
N THR A 18 -3.45 3.73 -7.50
CA THR A 18 -2.91 2.38 -7.27
C THR A 18 -3.78 1.31 -7.90
N GLU A 19 -5.11 1.38 -7.76
CA GLU A 19 -6.03 0.39 -8.33
C GLU A 19 -5.99 0.37 -9.85
N VAL A 20 -6.12 1.55 -10.47
CA VAL A 20 -6.11 1.67 -11.94
C VAL A 20 -4.76 1.21 -12.51
N ALA A 21 -3.66 1.60 -11.88
CA ALA A 21 -2.32 1.28 -12.32
C ALA A 21 -2.02 -0.24 -12.16
N ALA A 22 -2.46 -0.86 -11.05
CA ALA A 22 -2.28 -2.30 -10.83
C ALA A 22 -3.06 -3.13 -11.85
N ILE A 23 -4.34 -2.82 -12.07
CA ILE A 23 -5.18 -3.53 -13.05
C ILE A 23 -4.63 -3.32 -14.47
N GLY A 24 -4.25 -2.08 -14.81
CA GLY A 24 -3.69 -1.73 -16.10
C GLY A 24 -2.35 -2.43 -16.36
N GLY A 25 -1.45 -2.45 -15.39
CA GLY A 25 -0.15 -3.12 -15.47
C GLY A 25 -0.31 -4.62 -15.73
N LEU A 26 -1.11 -5.30 -14.91
CA LEU A 26 -1.37 -6.74 -15.06
C LEU A 26 -2.00 -7.09 -16.41
N ALA A 27 -2.98 -6.29 -16.88
CA ALA A 27 -3.63 -6.51 -18.16
C ALA A 27 -2.65 -6.34 -19.34
N LEU A 28 -1.75 -5.35 -19.24
CA LEU A 28 -0.76 -5.06 -20.28
C LEU A 28 0.39 -6.08 -20.30
N TYR A 29 0.72 -6.71 -19.17
CA TYR A 29 1.72 -7.77 -19.11
C TYR A 29 1.22 -9.13 -19.60
N ARG A 30 -0.09 -9.30 -19.76
CA ARG A 30 -0.71 -10.58 -20.12
C ARG A 30 -0.04 -11.30 -21.31
N PRO A 31 0.30 -10.63 -22.45
CA PRO A 31 0.96 -11.33 -23.57
C PRO A 31 2.29 -11.96 -23.20
N LEU A 32 3.08 -11.30 -22.33
CA LEU A 32 4.36 -11.80 -21.87
C LEU A 32 4.18 -12.90 -20.83
N LEU A 33 3.28 -12.73 -19.86
CA LEU A 33 3.11 -13.68 -18.75
C LEU A 33 2.41 -14.97 -19.17
N SER A 34 1.59 -14.96 -20.24
CA SER A 34 0.83 -16.13 -20.70
C SER A 34 1.50 -16.92 -21.82
N ASP A 35 2.58 -16.41 -22.43
CA ASP A 35 3.27 -17.04 -23.54
C ASP A 35 4.68 -17.51 -23.12
N ALA A 36 4.81 -18.81 -22.91
CA ALA A 36 6.10 -19.42 -22.58
C ALA A 36 7.17 -19.23 -23.68
N GLY A 37 6.75 -18.98 -24.93
CA GLY A 37 7.60 -18.73 -26.08
C GLY A 37 7.84 -17.26 -26.40
N TYR A 38 7.38 -16.33 -25.56
CA TYR A 38 7.45 -14.88 -25.79
C TYR A 38 8.82 -14.39 -26.29
N VAL A 39 9.89 -14.96 -25.74
CA VAL A 39 11.28 -14.58 -26.09
C VAL A 39 11.61 -14.82 -27.58
N LEU A 40 11.02 -15.84 -28.22
CA LEU A 40 11.22 -16.16 -29.62
C LEU A 40 10.08 -15.68 -30.53
N GLY A 41 9.00 -15.15 -29.94
CA GLY A 41 7.81 -14.71 -30.65
C GLY A 41 7.93 -13.30 -31.25
N PRO A 42 6.89 -12.83 -31.96
CA PRO A 42 6.84 -11.49 -32.55
C PRO A 42 6.86 -10.38 -31.47
N GLY A 43 6.56 -10.74 -30.22
CA GLY A 43 6.53 -9.85 -29.06
C GLY A 43 5.41 -8.80 -29.09
N ALA A 44 5.10 -8.27 -27.92
CA ALA A 44 4.21 -7.12 -27.74
C ALA A 44 4.93 -6.06 -26.85
N ASP A 45 6.17 -5.77 -27.19
CA ASP A 45 7.11 -5.00 -26.34
C ASP A 45 6.56 -3.64 -25.95
N THR A 46 5.92 -2.91 -26.87
CA THR A 46 5.29 -1.62 -26.54
C THR A 46 4.21 -1.77 -25.47
N GLN A 47 3.41 -2.85 -25.54
CA GLN A 47 2.39 -3.12 -24.53
C GLN A 47 3.02 -3.43 -23.17
N VAL A 48 4.11 -4.20 -23.15
CA VAL A 48 4.87 -4.52 -21.93
C VAL A 48 5.53 -3.27 -21.34
N PHE A 49 6.10 -2.37 -22.16
CA PHE A 49 6.62 -1.09 -21.69
C PHE A 49 5.54 -0.20 -21.07
N LEU A 50 4.34 -0.17 -21.65
CA LEU A 50 3.20 0.54 -21.04
C LEU A 50 2.78 -0.09 -19.70
N GLY A 51 2.81 -1.43 -19.61
CA GLY A 51 2.60 -2.16 -18.36
C GLY A 51 3.63 -1.77 -17.29
N ALA A 52 4.91 -1.74 -17.66
CA ALA A 52 5.99 -1.31 -16.77
C ALA A 52 5.82 0.15 -16.30
N LEU A 53 5.33 1.03 -17.17
CA LEU A 53 5.02 2.42 -16.79
C LEU A 53 3.83 2.46 -15.81
N CYS A 54 2.79 1.66 -16.02
CA CYS A 54 1.69 1.55 -15.06
C CYS A 54 2.17 1.07 -13.69
N GLU A 55 3.01 0.03 -13.63
CA GLU A 55 3.55 -0.46 -12.36
C GLU A 55 4.52 0.52 -11.71
N LEU A 56 5.27 1.31 -12.49
CA LEU A 56 6.08 2.40 -11.93
C LEU A 56 5.19 3.47 -11.28
N VAL A 57 4.09 3.85 -11.92
CA VAL A 57 3.08 4.75 -11.34
C VAL A 57 2.48 4.14 -10.08
N LEU A 58 2.18 2.83 -10.10
CA LEU A 58 1.72 2.08 -8.92
C LEU A 58 2.71 2.19 -7.77
N ALA A 59 3.99 1.89 -7.98
CA ALA A 59 5.02 1.94 -6.94
C ALA A 59 5.18 3.34 -6.33
N LEU A 60 5.13 4.38 -7.17
CA LEU A 60 5.16 5.78 -6.72
C LEU A 60 3.91 6.15 -5.92
N ALA A 61 2.72 5.73 -6.37
CA ALA A 61 1.47 6.01 -5.68
C ALA A 61 1.39 5.26 -4.34
N VAL A 62 1.82 4.00 -4.27
CA VAL A 62 1.94 3.20 -3.03
C VAL A 62 2.84 3.93 -2.02
N THR A 63 4.04 4.34 -2.43
CA THR A 63 4.94 5.14 -1.59
C THR A 63 4.28 6.45 -1.14
N GLY A 64 3.59 7.11 -2.06
CA GLY A 64 2.88 8.36 -1.81
C GLY A 64 1.77 8.21 -0.76
N THR A 65 1.02 7.09 -0.75
CA THR A 65 0.00 6.84 0.29
C THR A 65 0.61 6.79 1.68
N GLY A 66 1.78 6.13 1.82
CA GLY A 66 2.52 6.07 3.08
C GLY A 66 2.93 7.46 3.57
N ALA A 67 3.57 8.24 2.70
CA ALA A 67 4.05 9.59 3.01
C ALA A 67 2.91 10.55 3.38
N VAL A 68 1.82 10.53 2.61
CA VAL A 68 0.67 11.44 2.77
C VAL A 68 -0.14 11.11 4.03
N LEU A 69 -0.30 9.82 4.36
CA LEU A 69 -1.07 9.39 5.53
C LEU A 69 -0.27 9.50 6.84
N TYR A 70 1.06 9.45 6.80
CA TYR A 70 1.91 9.47 8.00
C TYR A 70 1.57 10.59 8.99
N PRO A 71 1.42 11.88 8.59
CA PRO A 71 1.10 12.97 9.53
C PRO A 71 -0.21 12.76 10.28
N VAL A 72 -1.20 12.09 9.67
CA VAL A 72 -2.50 11.79 10.26
C VAL A 72 -2.40 10.58 11.19
N LEU A 73 -1.65 9.55 10.78
CA LEU A 73 -1.54 8.27 11.50
C LEU A 73 -0.63 8.36 12.73
N ARG A 74 0.49 9.12 12.66
CA ARG A 74 1.46 9.22 13.75
C ARG A 74 0.85 9.66 15.09
N GLY A 75 -0.14 10.56 15.03
CA GLY A 75 -0.86 11.02 16.21
C GLY A 75 -1.81 9.98 16.84
N ARG A 76 -1.97 8.82 16.21
CA ARG A 76 -2.87 7.73 16.64
C ARG A 76 -2.14 6.46 17.06
N GLY A 77 -0.85 6.38 16.70
CA GLY A 77 0.05 5.26 17.02
C GLY A 77 1.32 5.36 16.20
N GLU A 78 2.35 6.01 16.74
CA GLU A 78 3.57 6.33 15.99
C GLU A 78 4.25 5.07 15.43
N GLY A 79 4.42 4.02 16.25
CA GLY A 79 5.04 2.78 15.80
C GLY A 79 4.30 2.12 14.64
N ALA A 80 2.97 2.05 14.70
CA ALA A 80 2.16 1.49 13.62
C ALA A 80 2.15 2.40 12.37
N ALA A 81 2.20 3.72 12.55
CA ALA A 81 2.32 4.66 11.44
C ALA A 81 3.65 4.52 10.70
N VAL A 82 4.76 4.37 11.42
CA VAL A 82 6.08 4.07 10.85
C VAL A 82 6.06 2.70 10.16
N GLY A 83 5.49 1.67 10.81
CA GLY A 83 5.33 0.33 10.23
C GLY A 83 4.57 0.37 8.91
N TYR A 84 3.49 1.14 8.82
CA TYR A 84 2.74 1.34 7.59
C TYR A 84 3.60 1.97 6.48
N VAL A 85 4.35 3.04 6.78
CA VAL A 85 5.25 3.67 5.80
C VAL A 85 6.34 2.71 5.33
N CYS A 86 7.00 2.01 6.25
CA CYS A 86 8.01 1.02 5.91
C CYS A 86 7.44 -0.10 5.03
N GLY A 87 6.24 -0.58 5.36
CA GLY A 87 5.56 -1.58 4.56
C GLY A 87 5.21 -1.07 3.15
N ARG A 88 4.74 0.17 2.99
CA ARG A 88 4.50 0.76 1.65
C ARG A 88 5.79 0.92 0.85
N LEU A 89 6.91 1.26 1.49
CA LEU A 89 8.21 1.31 0.83
C LEU A 89 8.69 -0.10 0.41
N LEU A 90 8.51 -1.10 1.27
CA LEU A 90 8.84 -2.48 0.95
C LEU A 90 8.01 -2.99 -0.23
N GLU A 91 6.70 -2.74 -0.22
CA GLU A 91 5.78 -3.08 -1.31
C GLU A 91 6.24 -2.47 -2.63
N ALA A 92 6.50 -1.17 -2.64
CA ALA A 92 6.99 -0.46 -3.83
C ALA A 92 8.34 -1.01 -4.31
N ALA A 93 9.26 -1.33 -3.40
CA ALA A 93 10.55 -1.92 -3.76
C ALA A 93 10.39 -3.30 -4.43
N VAL A 94 9.50 -4.15 -3.92
CA VAL A 94 9.22 -5.46 -4.52
C VAL A 94 8.57 -5.31 -5.90
N ILE A 95 7.64 -4.36 -6.08
CA ILE A 95 7.06 -4.05 -7.40
C ILE A 95 8.16 -3.63 -8.39
N LEU A 96 9.08 -2.74 -7.99
CA LEU A 96 10.18 -2.31 -8.86
C LEU A 96 11.07 -3.48 -9.28
N VAL A 97 11.33 -4.42 -8.40
CA VAL A 97 12.07 -5.66 -8.73
C VAL A 97 11.31 -6.50 -9.75
N GLY A 98 9.98 -6.61 -9.63
CA GLY A 98 9.12 -7.26 -10.61
C GLY A 98 9.18 -6.60 -12.00
N ILE A 99 9.13 -5.26 -12.05
CA ILE A 99 9.29 -4.49 -13.30
C ILE A 99 10.62 -4.83 -13.98
N VAL A 100 11.73 -4.83 -13.22
CA VAL A 100 13.06 -5.15 -13.77
C VAL A 100 13.08 -6.58 -14.34
N SER A 101 12.41 -7.53 -13.70
CA SER A 101 12.31 -8.89 -14.19
C SER A 101 11.60 -8.95 -15.55
N VAL A 102 10.43 -8.33 -15.66
CA VAL A 102 9.65 -8.29 -16.91
C VAL A 102 10.43 -7.59 -18.04
N LEU A 103 11.04 -6.45 -17.77
CA LEU A 103 11.87 -5.74 -18.76
C LEU A 103 13.10 -6.55 -19.20
N SER A 104 13.63 -7.40 -18.31
CA SER A 104 14.72 -8.32 -18.66
C SER A 104 14.27 -9.37 -19.65
N VAL A 105 13.01 -9.85 -19.62
CA VAL A 105 12.45 -10.76 -20.63
C VAL A 105 12.41 -10.08 -22.01
N VAL A 106 11.98 -8.80 -22.08
CA VAL A 106 11.99 -8.04 -23.33
C VAL A 106 13.42 -7.87 -23.85
N THR A 107 14.40 -7.62 -22.97
CA THR A 107 15.81 -7.56 -23.34
C THR A 107 16.34 -8.88 -23.90
N LEU A 108 15.93 -10.02 -23.33
CA LEU A 108 16.26 -11.36 -23.87
C LEU A 108 15.65 -11.56 -25.25
N ARG A 109 14.41 -11.12 -25.47
CA ARG A 109 13.75 -11.21 -26.78
C ARG A 109 14.54 -10.46 -27.87
N THR A 110 14.95 -9.23 -27.61
CA THR A 110 15.74 -8.47 -28.60
C THR A 110 17.09 -9.11 -28.92
N ARG A 111 17.69 -9.85 -27.97
CA ARG A 111 18.89 -10.65 -28.22
C ARG A 111 18.61 -11.92 -29.01
N ALA A 112 17.43 -12.52 -28.81
CA ALA A 112 17.03 -13.73 -29.50
C ALA A 112 16.82 -13.54 -31.01
N GLU A 113 16.52 -12.31 -31.47
CA GLU A 113 16.40 -11.99 -32.90
C GLU A 113 17.68 -12.31 -33.71
N SER A 114 18.85 -12.33 -33.07
CA SER A 114 20.15 -12.66 -33.65
C SER A 114 20.66 -14.06 -33.28
N ALA A 115 19.91 -14.82 -32.45
CA ALA A 115 20.33 -16.13 -31.97
C ALA A 115 19.84 -17.26 -32.88
N THR A 116 20.63 -18.31 -33.03
CA THR A 116 20.31 -19.47 -33.86
C THR A 116 20.43 -20.80 -33.08
N GLY A 117 19.53 -21.74 -33.33
CA GLY A 117 19.63 -23.11 -32.83
C GLY A 117 19.56 -23.26 -31.31
N ALA A 118 20.54 -23.88 -30.69
CA ALA A 118 20.58 -24.18 -29.24
C ALA A 118 20.54 -22.95 -28.33
N ASP A 119 20.97 -21.79 -28.81
CA ASP A 119 20.93 -20.54 -28.05
C ASP A 119 19.50 -20.07 -27.81
N GLY A 120 18.58 -20.33 -28.76
CA GLY A 120 17.17 -20.01 -28.63
C GLY A 120 16.49 -20.72 -27.45
N ALA A 121 16.74 -22.02 -27.27
CA ALA A 121 16.18 -22.77 -26.14
C ALA A 121 16.67 -22.30 -24.80
N SER A 122 17.95 -21.92 -24.71
CA SER A 122 18.53 -21.33 -23.49
C SER A 122 17.90 -19.98 -23.14
N LEU A 123 17.62 -19.13 -24.13
CA LEU A 123 16.96 -17.84 -23.94
C LEU A 123 15.51 -18.01 -23.51
N VAL A 124 14.77 -18.98 -24.04
CA VAL A 124 13.41 -19.30 -23.58
C VAL A 124 13.42 -19.71 -22.11
N THR A 125 14.33 -20.62 -21.71
CA THR A 125 14.46 -21.06 -20.32
C THR A 125 14.79 -19.89 -19.39
N ALA A 126 15.69 -18.99 -19.79
CA ALA A 126 16.02 -17.79 -19.02
C ALA A 126 14.81 -16.85 -18.92
N GLY A 127 14.05 -16.67 -20.01
CA GLY A 127 12.82 -15.86 -20.00
C GLY A 127 11.76 -16.41 -19.05
N GLN A 128 11.53 -17.72 -19.07
CA GLN A 128 10.60 -18.39 -18.15
C GLN A 128 11.03 -18.26 -16.69
N ALA A 129 12.33 -18.34 -16.40
CA ALA A 129 12.84 -18.11 -15.05
C ALA A 129 12.58 -16.67 -14.55
N LEU A 130 12.70 -15.68 -15.44
CA LEU A 130 12.38 -14.30 -15.12
C LEU A 130 10.87 -14.08 -14.92
N VAL A 131 10.02 -14.72 -15.70
CA VAL A 131 8.56 -14.70 -15.50
C VAL A 131 8.22 -15.29 -14.13
N ALA A 132 8.76 -16.46 -13.80
CA ALA A 132 8.56 -17.07 -12.49
C ALA A 132 9.06 -16.18 -11.35
N PHE A 133 10.15 -15.45 -11.54
CA PHE A 133 10.65 -14.48 -10.57
C PHE A 133 9.68 -13.31 -10.40
N HIS A 134 9.12 -12.79 -11.48
CA HIS A 134 8.05 -11.77 -11.42
C HIS A 134 6.84 -12.29 -10.65
N ASP A 135 6.39 -13.51 -10.87
CA ASP A 135 5.24 -14.09 -10.17
C ASP A 135 5.49 -14.15 -8.65
N TRP A 136 6.71 -14.49 -8.21
CA TRP A 136 7.07 -14.43 -6.80
C TRP A 136 7.08 -13.01 -6.25
N THR A 137 7.58 -12.02 -7.00
CA THR A 137 7.51 -10.63 -6.56
C THR A 137 6.08 -10.13 -6.45
N PHE A 138 5.20 -10.53 -7.38
CA PHE A 138 3.77 -10.21 -7.33
C PHE A 138 3.08 -10.86 -6.12
N LEU A 139 3.46 -12.08 -5.74
CA LEU A 139 2.95 -12.73 -4.53
C LEU A 139 3.38 -12.00 -3.26
N PHE A 140 4.66 -11.66 -3.14
CA PHE A 140 5.18 -11.06 -1.91
C PHE A 140 4.78 -9.58 -1.76
N GLY A 141 4.91 -8.75 -2.79
CA GLY A 141 4.56 -7.32 -2.75
C GLY A 141 3.05 -7.08 -2.72
N PRO A 142 2.37 -7.18 -3.86
CA PRO A 142 0.94 -6.87 -3.99
C PRO A 142 -0.03 -7.78 -3.23
N ASN A 143 0.42 -8.87 -2.61
CA ASN A 143 -0.45 -9.74 -1.82
C ASN A 143 -0.04 -9.77 -0.34
N PHE A 144 1.14 -10.30 0.02
CA PHE A 144 1.53 -10.40 1.42
C PHE A 144 1.76 -9.03 2.07
N VAL A 145 2.59 -8.18 1.45
CA VAL A 145 2.94 -6.88 2.03
C VAL A 145 1.73 -5.94 1.98
N LEU A 146 0.97 -5.95 0.88
CA LEU A 146 -0.31 -5.23 0.78
C LEU A 146 -1.26 -5.65 1.91
N GLY A 147 -1.45 -6.95 2.11
CA GLY A 147 -2.33 -7.47 3.15
C GLY A 147 -1.91 -7.03 4.55
N ALA A 148 -0.61 -7.13 4.88
CA ALA A 148 -0.06 -6.66 6.14
C ALA A 148 -0.25 -5.14 6.33
N ASN A 149 0.01 -4.35 5.29
CA ASN A 149 -0.21 -2.90 5.30
C ASN A 149 -1.68 -2.54 5.49
N THR A 150 -2.57 -3.27 4.82
CA THR A 150 -4.02 -3.12 4.97
C THR A 150 -4.45 -3.38 6.41
N LEU A 151 -3.95 -4.44 7.06
CA LEU A 151 -4.25 -4.75 8.45
C LEU A 151 -3.77 -3.64 9.40
N VAL A 152 -2.57 -3.11 9.20
CA VAL A 152 -2.04 -2.00 10.01
C VAL A 152 -2.88 -0.75 9.83
N LEU A 153 -3.17 -0.35 8.60
CA LEU A 153 -3.94 0.86 8.30
C LEU A 153 -5.39 0.73 8.81
N ALA A 154 -6.06 -0.37 8.51
CA ALA A 154 -7.43 -0.61 8.93
C ALA A 154 -7.54 -0.72 10.47
N GLY A 155 -6.56 -1.34 11.13
CA GLY A 155 -6.47 -1.40 12.59
C GLY A 155 -6.33 -0.03 13.23
N LEU A 156 -5.43 0.82 12.69
CA LEU A 156 -5.29 2.21 13.13
C LEU A 156 -6.59 3.00 12.91
N MET A 157 -7.22 2.87 11.74
CA MET A 157 -8.47 3.56 11.43
C MET A 157 -9.64 3.08 12.30
N TYR A 158 -9.68 1.78 12.65
CA TYR A 158 -10.69 1.21 13.53
C TYR A 158 -10.57 1.76 14.96
N THR A 159 -9.38 1.72 15.54
CA THR A 159 -9.12 2.16 16.91
C THR A 159 -9.26 3.67 17.07
N SER A 160 -8.78 4.44 16.09
CA SER A 160 -8.82 5.90 16.11
C SER A 160 -10.13 6.52 15.59
N ARG A 161 -11.04 5.69 15.04
CA ARG A 161 -12.30 6.16 14.43
C ARG A 161 -12.10 7.21 13.34
N LEU A 162 -11.01 7.13 12.60
CA LEU A 162 -10.73 8.02 11.45
C LEU A 162 -11.72 7.81 10.29
N VAL A 163 -12.33 6.63 10.23
CA VAL A 163 -13.38 6.27 9.28
C VAL A 163 -14.48 5.47 10.00
N PRO A 164 -15.67 5.33 9.40
CA PRO A 164 -16.72 4.47 9.97
C PRO A 164 -16.22 3.06 10.25
N ARG A 165 -16.57 2.50 11.40
CA ARG A 165 -16.15 1.15 11.81
C ARG A 165 -16.42 0.06 10.77
N PRO A 166 -17.58 0.01 10.09
CA PRO A 166 -17.81 -1.02 9.07
C PRO A 166 -16.77 -0.97 7.93
N LEU A 167 -16.33 0.23 7.54
CA LEU A 167 -15.30 0.37 6.53
C LEU A 167 -13.94 -0.16 7.04
N ALA A 168 -13.54 0.19 8.27
CA ALA A 168 -12.31 -0.35 8.85
C ALA A 168 -12.36 -1.88 9.01
N VAL A 169 -13.52 -2.46 9.39
CA VAL A 169 -13.72 -3.91 9.48
C VAL A 169 -13.58 -4.57 8.10
N LEU A 170 -14.10 -3.95 7.04
CA LEU A 170 -13.90 -4.44 5.67
C LEU A 170 -12.41 -4.53 5.31
N GLY A 171 -11.61 -3.53 5.72
CA GLY A 171 -10.16 -3.58 5.54
C GLY A 171 -9.49 -4.69 6.34
N LEU A 172 -9.89 -4.91 7.59
CA LEU A 172 -9.36 -6.01 8.41
C LEU A 172 -9.69 -7.39 7.80
N VAL A 173 -10.92 -7.57 7.33
CA VAL A 173 -11.33 -8.80 6.63
C VAL A 173 -10.56 -8.97 5.33
N GLY A 174 -10.46 -7.90 4.51
CA GLY A 174 -9.74 -7.93 3.23
C GLY A 174 -8.25 -8.24 3.41
N GLY A 175 -7.58 -7.56 4.34
CA GLY A 175 -6.17 -7.81 4.65
C GLY A 175 -5.91 -9.23 5.14
N THR A 176 -6.79 -9.78 5.98
CA THR A 176 -6.68 -11.17 6.45
C THR A 176 -6.87 -12.16 5.30
N LEU A 177 -7.88 -11.95 4.46
CA LEU A 177 -8.18 -12.85 3.35
C LEU A 177 -7.09 -12.86 2.29
N ILE A 178 -6.53 -11.69 1.93
CA ILE A 178 -5.45 -11.65 0.93
C ILE A 178 -4.17 -12.29 1.48
N CYS A 179 -3.82 -12.11 2.76
CA CYS A 179 -2.70 -12.80 3.38
C CYS A 179 -2.92 -14.33 3.43
N ALA A 180 -4.11 -14.78 3.79
CA ALA A 180 -4.45 -16.21 3.79
C ALA A 180 -4.40 -16.79 2.37
N SER A 181 -4.92 -16.07 1.38
CA SER A 181 -4.84 -16.43 -0.04
C SER A 181 -3.38 -16.52 -0.52
N ALA A 182 -2.57 -15.53 -0.21
CA ALA A 182 -1.15 -15.53 -0.55
C ALA A 182 -0.40 -16.71 0.09
N THR A 183 -0.77 -17.06 1.32
CA THR A 183 -0.25 -18.26 1.99
C THR A 183 -0.67 -19.54 1.24
N ALA A 184 -1.92 -19.65 0.83
CA ALA A 184 -2.42 -20.79 0.07
C ALA A 184 -1.70 -20.94 -1.29
N VAL A 185 -1.47 -19.83 -1.99
CA VAL A 185 -0.69 -19.79 -3.24
C VAL A 185 0.77 -20.20 -3.00
N LEU A 186 1.40 -19.70 -1.92
CA LEU A 186 2.77 -20.07 -1.54
C LEU A 186 2.95 -21.59 -1.37
N PHE A 187 1.94 -22.25 -0.79
CA PHE A 187 1.94 -23.70 -0.62
C PHE A 187 1.36 -24.47 -1.82
N GLY A 188 1.09 -23.81 -2.95
CA GLY A 188 0.63 -24.44 -4.19
C GLY A 188 -0.80 -25.00 -4.14
N ILE A 189 -1.65 -24.50 -3.24
CA ILE A 189 -3.05 -24.96 -3.13
C ILE A 189 -3.85 -24.53 -4.37
N TYR A 190 -3.57 -23.35 -4.91
CA TYR A 190 -4.11 -22.84 -6.16
C TYR A 190 -3.18 -21.76 -6.75
N GLU A 191 -3.38 -21.47 -8.03
CA GLU A 191 -2.61 -20.43 -8.74
C GLU A 191 -3.04 -19.02 -8.32
N GLN A 192 -2.09 -18.10 -8.27
CA GLN A 192 -2.30 -16.71 -7.86
C GLN A 192 -3.36 -16.01 -8.75
N VAL A 193 -3.24 -16.14 -10.08
CA VAL A 193 -4.22 -15.63 -11.03
C VAL A 193 -5.27 -16.71 -11.31
N SER A 194 -6.13 -16.96 -10.33
CA SER A 194 -7.22 -17.95 -10.37
C SER A 194 -8.52 -17.34 -9.90
N VAL A 195 -9.63 -18.03 -10.09
CA VAL A 195 -10.94 -17.61 -9.56
C VAL A 195 -10.89 -17.49 -8.03
N ALA A 196 -10.25 -18.45 -7.34
CA ALA A 196 -10.11 -18.42 -5.88
C ALA A 196 -9.27 -17.22 -5.41
N GLY A 197 -8.11 -16.96 -6.04
CA GLY A 197 -7.27 -15.80 -5.75
C GLY A 197 -8.00 -14.49 -6.00
N SER A 198 -8.72 -14.38 -7.12
CA SER A 198 -9.50 -13.18 -7.46
C SER A 198 -10.62 -12.92 -6.45
N LEU A 199 -11.36 -13.95 -6.01
CA LEU A 199 -12.40 -13.82 -5.01
C LEU A 199 -11.83 -13.40 -3.64
N ALA A 200 -10.65 -13.90 -3.26
CA ALA A 200 -9.98 -13.53 -2.03
C ALA A 200 -9.47 -12.07 -2.05
N ALA A 201 -9.16 -11.53 -3.22
CA ALA A 201 -8.72 -10.16 -3.39
C ALA A 201 -9.89 -9.14 -3.40
N LEU A 202 -11.13 -9.56 -3.72
CA LEU A 202 -12.27 -8.65 -3.81
C LEU A 202 -12.51 -7.81 -2.54
N PRO A 203 -12.42 -8.33 -1.31
CA PRO A 203 -12.68 -7.53 -0.11
C PRO A 203 -11.63 -6.44 0.12
N VAL A 204 -10.34 -6.70 -0.16
CA VAL A 204 -9.30 -5.67 -0.04
C VAL A 204 -9.45 -4.61 -1.12
N PHE A 205 -9.74 -4.99 -2.35
CA PHE A 205 -10.08 -4.08 -3.44
C PHE A 205 -11.28 -3.18 -3.08
N ALA A 206 -12.39 -3.80 -2.63
CA ALA A 206 -13.59 -3.08 -2.23
C ALA A 206 -13.30 -2.09 -1.09
N TRP A 207 -12.43 -2.48 -0.14
CA TRP A 207 -12.02 -1.61 0.94
C TRP A 207 -11.21 -0.41 0.45
N GLU A 208 -10.20 -0.60 -0.40
CA GLU A 208 -9.36 0.49 -0.92
C GLU A 208 -10.18 1.48 -1.75
N VAL A 209 -11.03 0.98 -2.65
CA VAL A 209 -11.93 1.84 -3.45
C VAL A 209 -12.91 2.60 -2.56
N THR A 210 -13.57 1.92 -1.60
CA THR A 210 -14.53 2.57 -0.70
C THR A 210 -13.84 3.59 0.20
N LEU A 211 -12.63 3.29 0.69
CA LEU A 211 -11.80 4.21 1.45
C LEU A 211 -11.44 5.44 0.61
N ALA A 212 -10.98 5.24 -0.62
CA ALA A 212 -10.66 6.32 -1.54
C ALA A 212 -11.85 7.25 -1.78
N VAL A 213 -13.00 6.69 -2.13
CA VAL A 213 -14.24 7.45 -2.34
C VAL A 213 -14.66 8.20 -1.07
N ARG A 214 -14.55 7.54 0.10
CA ARG A 214 -14.86 8.16 1.39
C ARG A 214 -13.95 9.35 1.67
N LEU A 215 -12.63 9.19 1.48
CA LEU A 215 -11.64 10.24 1.68
C LEU A 215 -11.87 11.43 0.74
N LEU A 216 -12.21 11.17 -0.52
CA LEU A 216 -12.53 12.21 -1.49
C LEU A 216 -13.83 12.95 -1.15
N ALA A 217 -14.89 12.24 -0.77
CA ALA A 217 -16.19 12.83 -0.53
C ALA A 217 -16.27 13.54 0.84
N LYS A 218 -15.87 12.87 1.92
CA LYS A 218 -16.11 13.31 3.29
C LYS A 218 -14.82 13.62 4.08
N GLY A 219 -13.67 13.03 3.70
CA GLY A 219 -12.44 13.12 4.48
C GLY A 219 -12.41 12.16 5.65
N PHE A 220 -11.53 12.46 6.61
CA PHE A 220 -11.47 11.74 7.89
C PHE A 220 -12.55 12.21 8.85
N ASP A 221 -13.01 11.32 9.72
CA ASP A 221 -13.93 11.70 10.80
C ASP A 221 -13.17 12.44 11.93
N GLU A 222 -13.69 13.59 12.36
CA GLU A 222 -13.05 14.43 13.38
C GLU A 222 -13.20 13.90 14.83
N GLY A 223 -13.89 12.80 15.03
CA GLY A 223 -14.38 12.27 16.30
C GLY A 223 -13.38 11.60 17.24
N GLY A 224 -12.09 11.71 17.07
CA GLY A 224 -11.11 11.00 17.91
C GLY A 224 -10.05 11.84 18.62
N GLY A 225 -10.03 13.16 18.52
CA GLY A 225 -8.93 14.00 19.00
C GLY A 225 -9.24 15.23 19.82
N ALA A 226 -10.49 15.52 20.11
CA ALA A 226 -10.90 16.75 20.82
C ALA A 226 -11.14 16.57 22.34
N GLY A 227 -10.44 15.62 22.97
CA GLY A 227 -10.68 15.30 24.38
C GLY A 227 -9.49 15.42 25.34
N ALA A 228 -8.36 16.01 24.93
CA ALA A 228 -7.17 16.06 25.81
C ALA A 228 -6.54 17.48 25.95
N GLY A 229 -7.32 18.55 25.80
CA GLY A 229 -6.73 19.89 25.85
C GLY A 229 -7.65 21.05 26.28
N ALA A 230 -8.84 20.77 26.81
CA ALA A 230 -9.73 21.80 27.29
C ALA A 230 -10.35 21.39 28.64
N GLY A 231 -9.57 21.51 29.66
CA GLY A 231 -10.03 21.27 31.02
C GLY A 231 -9.27 22.12 32.04
N THR A 232 -9.95 23.15 32.50
CA THR A 232 -9.71 23.91 33.73
C THR A 232 -8.79 25.12 33.66
N GLY A 233 -9.33 26.19 33.15
CA GLY A 233 -8.95 27.55 33.49
C GLY A 233 -10.22 28.38 33.79
N GLY A 234 -10.90 28.10 34.87
CA GLY A 234 -12.04 28.87 35.36
C GLY A 234 -11.89 29.08 36.84
N GLY A 235 -11.00 30.00 37.22
CA GLY A 235 -10.90 30.47 38.55
C GLY A 235 -11.82 31.66 38.73
N SER A 236 -12.74 31.63 39.63
CA SER A 236 -13.39 32.77 40.20
C SER A 236 -12.55 33.31 41.35
N GLY A 237 -12.32 34.61 41.28
CA GLY A 237 -11.66 35.37 42.31
C GLY A 237 -12.50 35.54 43.57
N SER A 238 -11.94 35.99 44.59
CA SER A 238 -12.38 37.06 45.46
C SER A 238 -11.62 37.09 46.77
N ALA A 239 -11.04 38.22 46.99
CA ALA A 239 -11.04 39.03 48.24
C ALA A 239 -10.15 38.61 49.43
N VAL A 240 -9.19 39.52 49.65
CA VAL A 240 -8.97 40.30 50.91
C VAL A 240 -8.58 39.53 52.17
N GLY A 241 -7.42 39.91 52.69
CA GLY A 241 -7.02 39.65 54.07
C GLY A 241 -5.55 39.93 54.33
N ASP A 242 -5.26 41.23 54.52
CA ASP A 242 -4.11 41.79 55.14
C ASP A 242 -3.79 41.14 56.53
N ARG A 243 -2.51 40.90 56.84
CA ARG A 243 -1.84 41.16 58.10
C ARG A 243 -0.46 40.51 58.22
N THR A 244 0.52 41.40 58.12
CA THR A 244 1.62 41.64 59.07
C THR A 244 2.46 40.50 59.66
N ALA A 245 3.74 40.72 59.46
CA ALA A 245 4.85 40.68 60.42
C ALA A 245 5.44 39.37 60.92
N GLY A 246 6.75 39.33 60.83
CA GLY A 246 7.63 38.62 61.79
C GLY A 246 8.69 37.74 61.11
N ALA A 247 9.79 38.27 60.71
CA ALA A 247 11.08 38.30 61.38
C ALA A 247 11.78 36.91 61.61
N ALA A 248 12.97 36.92 61.13
CA ALA A 248 14.20 36.34 61.70
C ALA A 248 14.52 34.83 61.42
N ALA A 249 15.52 34.64 60.66
CA ALA A 249 16.89 34.34 61.02
C ALA A 249 17.29 32.85 61.08
N ALA A 250 18.32 32.57 60.29
CA ALA A 250 19.54 31.86 60.58
C ALA A 250 19.60 30.33 60.37
N ALA A 251 20.43 30.00 59.42
CA ALA A 251 21.63 29.16 59.52
C ALA A 251 21.45 27.68 59.85
N VAL A 252 21.81 26.84 58.99
CA VAL A 252 23.07 26.08 58.80
C VAL A 252 22.99 25.42 57.42
#